data_b4d6857c98b25787027d6f99cefe5355
#
_entry.id   b4d6857c98b25787027d6f99cefe5355
#
_cell.length_a   1.000
_cell.length_b   1.000
_cell.length_c   1.000
_cell.angle_alpha   90.00
_cell.angle_beta   90.00
_cell.angle_gamma   90.00
#
_symmetry.space_group_name_H-M   'P 1'
#
loop_
_entity.id
_entity.type
_entity.pdbx_description
1 polymer ?
#
loop_
_entity_poly.entity_id
_entity_poly.type
_entity_poly.pdbx_seq_one_letter_code
_entity_poly.pdbx_strand_id
1 'polypeptide(L)'
;MIVHVPEDSSNTEGVGARLKRLRIQRGLSQRDLSSPGVSYAYISRIEAGARTPSVKALRKLSQKLAVSVEYLETGRDIREVDDRELKLSDAELQLRLESDTGAAEKLLEEVLAEASSAGDRTSAGRAAIGLGLAAANRGNHLDAVERLEAALEYERVPPQLRPDVYSQLGRSYAALGAADRAARLFEQCLAEVTEATPEDVTLQVRYATYLSYALSDAGDYVRAVDVVRDALSRAGESVDGYSRVRLYWSLARVAAIEGRSAEALTQIRRAMALLEVTDNTLQLARGYLLSAGIESQEGRLDETREQLEIAERLLGTAPDPGDLGMLRIGQSRLASLDGDGDAAVERARDALAILGDLHGAELGQACWALARGLALKGDVSAAVDTYRRAVDLLTVHGRRYNAGLASLDWANLLKQQGREDEAEPILRRAYDLGVTAETASSTS
;
A
#
# COMPACT_ATOMS: atom_id res chain seq x y z
N MET A 1 -11.21 24.00 28.11
CA MET A 1 -10.13 25.01 27.96
C MET A 1 -9.65 24.84 26.54
N ILE A 2 -10.19 25.68 25.65
CA ILE A 2 -9.93 25.60 24.19
C ILE A 2 -8.52 26.14 23.97
N VAL A 3 -7.59 25.25 23.53
CA VAL A 3 -6.26 25.66 23.13
C VAL A 3 -6.38 26.28 21.74
N HIS A 4 -6.19 27.59 21.69
CA HIS A 4 -6.11 28.36 20.45
C HIS A 4 -4.80 27.97 19.74
N VAL A 5 -4.91 27.28 18.60
CA VAL A 5 -3.79 27.03 17.68
C VAL A 5 -3.55 28.33 16.94
N PRO A 6 -2.32 28.88 16.91
CA PRO A 6 -2.05 30.10 16.15
C PRO A 6 -2.21 29.81 14.65
N GLU A 7 -3.04 30.62 13.98
CA GLU A 7 -3.13 30.66 12.52
C GLU A 7 -1.77 30.98 11.92
N ASP A 8 -1.37 30.16 10.96
CA ASP A 8 -0.10 30.18 10.25
C ASP A 8 0.10 31.55 9.54
N SER A 9 1.13 32.27 9.95
CA SER A 9 1.38 33.65 9.56
C SER A 9 2.06 33.81 8.18
N SER A 10 2.14 32.77 7.35
CA SER A 10 2.90 32.78 6.08
C SER A 10 2.09 33.18 4.84
N ASN A 11 0.76 33.32 4.91
CA ASN A 11 -0.08 33.67 3.75
C ASN A 11 -0.82 35.00 3.88
N THR A 12 -0.41 35.91 4.75
CA THR A 12 -1.08 37.19 5.02
C THR A 12 -0.27 38.44 4.64
N GLU A 13 0.79 38.29 3.83
CA GLU A 13 1.49 39.47 3.32
C GLU A 13 0.59 40.23 2.34
N GLY A 14 0.01 41.33 2.80
CA GLY A 14 -0.81 42.20 1.95
C GLY A 14 -0.02 42.79 0.81
N VAL A 15 -0.72 43.18 -0.27
CA VAL A 15 -0.14 43.78 -1.49
C VAL A 15 0.88 44.90 -1.18
N GLY A 16 0.62 45.72 -0.17
CA GLY A 16 1.53 46.82 0.20
C GLY A 16 2.84 46.34 0.78
N ALA A 17 2.82 45.36 1.67
CA ALA A 17 4.03 44.78 2.24
C ALA A 17 4.87 44.08 1.17
N ARG A 18 4.23 43.31 0.27
CA ARG A 18 4.85 42.65 -0.88
C ARG A 18 5.49 43.66 -1.85
N LEU A 19 4.76 44.71 -2.19
CA LEU A 19 5.29 45.81 -3.00
C LEU A 19 6.56 46.41 -2.39
N LYS A 20 6.55 46.69 -1.10
CA LYS A 20 7.71 47.23 -0.38
C LYS A 20 8.89 46.25 -0.37
N ARG A 21 8.65 45.00 -0.09
CA ARG A 21 9.67 43.92 -0.09
C ARG A 21 10.34 43.81 -1.45
N LEU A 22 9.54 43.66 -2.53
CA LEU A 22 10.05 43.55 -3.91
C LEU A 22 10.85 44.78 -4.34
N ARG A 23 10.38 45.97 -3.97
CA ARG A 23 11.09 47.22 -4.25
C ARG A 23 12.46 47.24 -3.60
N ILE A 24 12.52 46.89 -2.31
CA ILE A 24 13.76 46.88 -1.53
C ILE A 24 14.75 45.82 -2.10
N GLN A 25 14.27 44.63 -2.39
CA GLN A 25 15.06 43.56 -3.00
C GLN A 25 15.74 43.98 -4.32
N ARG A 26 15.08 44.88 -5.08
CA ARG A 26 15.59 45.40 -6.34
C ARG A 26 16.37 46.70 -6.21
N GLY A 27 16.60 47.15 -4.97
CA GLY A 27 17.35 48.39 -4.71
C GLY A 27 16.64 49.67 -5.16
N LEU A 28 15.29 49.61 -5.38
CA LEU A 28 14.51 50.72 -5.90
C LEU A 28 13.98 51.61 -4.78
N SER A 29 13.96 52.95 -5.04
CA SER A 29 13.25 53.90 -4.18
C SER A 29 11.74 53.95 -4.58
N GLN A 30 10.88 54.49 -3.71
CA GLN A 30 9.47 54.73 -4.06
C GLN A 30 9.28 55.69 -5.25
N ARG A 31 10.27 56.58 -5.48
CA ARG A 31 10.29 57.50 -6.62
C ARG A 31 10.59 56.75 -7.91
N ASP A 32 11.46 55.77 -7.89
CA ASP A 32 11.79 54.97 -9.07
C ASP A 32 10.58 54.14 -9.57
N LEU A 33 9.70 53.73 -8.66
CA LEU A 33 8.45 53.09 -9.02
C LEU A 33 7.39 54.05 -9.53
N SER A 34 7.52 55.35 -9.32
CA SER A 34 6.54 56.34 -9.76
C SER A 34 6.43 56.39 -11.29
N SER A 35 5.21 56.65 -11.77
CA SER A 35 4.89 56.76 -13.20
C SER A 35 3.63 57.64 -13.41
N PRO A 36 3.34 58.11 -14.62
CA PRO A 36 2.12 58.86 -14.86
C PRO A 36 0.88 58.16 -14.32
N GLY A 37 0.20 58.81 -13.36
CA GLY A 37 -0.96 58.23 -12.65
C GLY A 37 -0.66 57.33 -11.44
N VAL A 38 0.63 57.10 -11.08
CA VAL A 38 1.09 56.41 -9.88
C VAL A 38 2.18 57.21 -9.21
N SER A 39 1.78 58.18 -8.33
CA SER A 39 2.74 59.06 -7.64
C SER A 39 3.45 58.35 -6.49
N TYR A 40 4.61 58.82 -6.09
CA TYR A 40 5.36 58.29 -4.95
C TYR A 40 4.54 58.30 -3.64
N ALA A 41 3.71 59.36 -3.44
CA ALA A 41 2.81 59.47 -2.29
C ALA A 41 1.69 58.40 -2.33
N TYR A 42 1.27 57.99 -3.50
CA TYR A 42 0.32 56.90 -3.66
C TYR A 42 0.97 55.56 -3.36
N ILE A 43 2.21 55.34 -3.83
CA ILE A 43 3.02 54.12 -3.54
C ILE A 43 3.27 54.01 -2.03
N SER A 44 3.66 55.10 -1.37
CA SER A 44 3.89 55.14 0.08
C SER A 44 2.66 54.74 0.87
N ARG A 45 1.44 55.16 0.46
CA ARG A 45 0.20 54.75 1.07
C ARG A 45 -0.18 53.31 0.83
N ILE A 46 0.15 52.76 -0.32
CA ILE A 46 -0.02 51.33 -0.60
C ILE A 46 0.92 50.50 0.28
N GLU A 47 2.19 50.86 0.33
CA GLU A 47 3.20 50.15 1.15
C GLU A 47 2.90 50.19 2.66
N ALA A 48 2.22 51.27 3.10
CA ALA A 48 1.74 51.43 4.48
C ALA A 48 0.42 50.68 4.75
N GLY A 49 -0.19 50.03 3.77
CA GLY A 49 -1.50 49.36 3.89
C GLY A 49 -2.68 50.36 3.97
N ALA A 50 -2.44 51.67 3.86
CA ALA A 50 -3.44 52.68 3.97
C ALA A 50 -4.32 52.85 2.71
N ARG A 51 -3.95 52.18 1.61
CA ARG A 51 -4.71 52.21 0.36
C ARG A 51 -4.49 50.95 -0.48
N THR A 52 -5.57 50.39 -0.98
CA THR A 52 -5.56 49.33 -1.99
C THR A 52 -5.23 49.89 -3.36
N PRO A 53 -4.27 49.34 -4.12
CA PRO A 53 -3.96 49.77 -5.47
C PRO A 53 -5.06 49.45 -6.45
N SER A 54 -5.28 50.33 -7.43
CA SER A 54 -6.19 50.03 -8.56
C SER A 54 -5.53 49.04 -9.54
N VAL A 55 -6.31 48.28 -10.30
CA VAL A 55 -5.82 47.37 -11.34
C VAL A 55 -4.83 48.05 -12.29
N LYS A 56 -5.09 49.32 -12.66
CA LYS A 56 -4.20 50.12 -13.52
C LYS A 56 -2.85 50.42 -12.81
N ALA A 57 -2.88 50.66 -11.51
CA ALA A 57 -1.67 50.88 -10.71
C ALA A 57 -0.87 49.55 -10.54
N LEU A 58 -1.55 48.43 -10.25
CA LEU A 58 -0.95 47.13 -10.19
C LEU A 58 -0.19 46.75 -11.45
N ARG A 59 -0.80 46.94 -12.63
CA ARG A 59 -0.13 46.70 -13.93
C ARG A 59 1.14 47.52 -14.11
N LYS A 60 1.13 48.79 -13.74
CA LYS A 60 2.34 49.65 -13.84
C LYS A 60 3.42 49.28 -12.86
N LEU A 61 3.03 48.96 -11.61
CA LEU A 61 3.97 48.55 -10.59
C LEU A 61 4.60 47.18 -10.87
N SER A 62 3.79 46.22 -11.34
CA SER A 62 4.28 44.91 -11.74
C SER A 62 5.28 44.95 -12.91
N GLN A 63 5.00 45.77 -13.91
CA GLN A 63 5.95 45.98 -15.03
C GLN A 63 7.31 46.53 -14.53
N LYS A 64 7.28 47.54 -13.65
CA LYS A 64 8.52 48.11 -13.09
C LYS A 64 9.27 47.17 -12.17
N LEU A 65 8.55 46.30 -11.50
CA LEU A 65 9.11 45.27 -10.62
C LEU A 65 9.43 43.97 -11.37
N ALA A 66 9.19 43.89 -12.68
CA ALA A 66 9.36 42.67 -13.48
C ALA A 66 8.75 41.43 -12.83
N VAL A 67 7.49 41.56 -12.37
CA VAL A 67 6.68 40.48 -11.81
C VAL A 67 5.31 40.47 -12.49
N SER A 68 4.55 39.37 -12.36
CA SER A 68 3.15 39.34 -12.82
C SER A 68 2.28 40.25 -11.94
N VAL A 69 1.18 40.78 -12.51
CA VAL A 69 0.19 41.57 -11.77
C VAL A 69 -0.36 40.73 -10.60
N GLU A 70 -0.57 39.50 -10.86
CA GLU A 70 -1.16 38.52 -10.00
C GLU A 70 -0.23 38.14 -8.85
N TYR A 71 1.06 37.95 -9.13
CA TYR A 71 2.06 37.80 -8.06
C TYR A 71 2.10 39.03 -7.15
N LEU A 72 2.03 40.24 -7.71
CA LEU A 72 1.98 41.44 -6.89
C LEU A 72 0.69 41.51 -6.04
N GLU A 73 -0.44 41.07 -6.57
CA GLU A 73 -1.74 41.09 -5.92
C GLU A 73 -1.94 39.97 -4.89
N THR A 74 -1.61 38.74 -5.28
CA THR A 74 -1.91 37.53 -4.50
C THR A 74 -0.71 36.88 -3.81
N GLY A 75 0.50 37.21 -4.27
CA GLY A 75 1.73 36.53 -3.87
C GLY A 75 2.00 35.21 -4.62
N ARG A 76 1.14 34.83 -5.55
CA ARG A 76 1.28 33.61 -6.36
C ARG A 76 1.58 34.00 -7.81
N ASP A 77 2.56 33.34 -8.43
CA ASP A 77 2.78 33.44 -9.88
C ASP A 77 1.97 32.32 -10.55
N ILE A 78 0.93 32.69 -11.30
CA ILE A 78 0.08 31.72 -12.02
C ILE A 78 0.92 30.87 -12.95
N ARG A 79 1.92 31.43 -13.62
CA ARG A 79 2.76 30.64 -14.54
C ARG A 79 3.53 29.55 -13.80
N GLU A 80 4.06 29.85 -12.60
CA GLU A 80 4.75 28.85 -11.78
C GLU A 80 3.76 27.80 -11.22
N VAL A 81 2.54 28.21 -10.88
CA VAL A 81 1.46 27.28 -10.46
C VAL A 81 1.04 26.37 -11.61
N ASP A 82 0.80 26.96 -12.81
CA ASP A 82 0.41 26.22 -14.00
C ASP A 82 1.52 25.24 -14.43
N ASP A 83 2.79 25.65 -14.36
CA ASP A 83 3.95 24.80 -14.67
C ASP A 83 4.07 23.62 -13.69
N ARG A 84 3.89 23.87 -12.38
CA ARG A 84 3.86 22.80 -11.38
C ARG A 84 2.70 21.83 -11.60
N GLU A 85 1.51 22.33 -11.94
CA GLU A 85 0.35 21.48 -12.22
C GLU A 85 0.59 20.59 -13.46
N LEU A 86 1.22 21.14 -14.49
CA LEU A 86 1.59 20.37 -15.68
C LEU A 86 2.61 19.28 -15.35
N LYS A 87 3.66 19.61 -14.58
CA LYS A 87 4.67 18.65 -14.12
C LYS A 87 4.05 17.54 -13.27
N LEU A 88 3.13 17.89 -12.34
CA LEU A 88 2.41 16.92 -11.52
C LEU A 88 1.57 15.97 -12.38
N SER A 89 0.79 16.52 -13.30
CA SER A 89 -0.07 15.72 -14.16
C SER A 89 0.73 14.77 -15.05
N ASP A 90 1.87 15.21 -15.58
CA ASP A 90 2.77 14.37 -16.36
C ASP A 90 3.38 13.26 -15.53
N ALA A 91 3.91 13.58 -14.35
CA ALA A 91 4.48 12.59 -13.44
C ALA A 91 3.44 11.56 -12.93
N GLU A 92 2.23 12.01 -12.57
CA GLU A 92 1.13 11.13 -12.18
C GLU A 92 0.71 10.18 -13.33
N LEU A 93 0.74 10.66 -14.56
CA LEU A 93 0.47 9.83 -15.73
C LEU A 93 1.57 8.79 -15.95
N GLN A 94 2.83 9.19 -15.87
CA GLN A 94 3.98 8.29 -16.00
C GLN A 94 3.95 7.19 -14.93
N LEU A 95 3.66 7.53 -13.67
CA LEU A 95 3.52 6.54 -12.59
C LEU A 95 2.43 5.49 -12.85
N ARG A 96 1.43 5.81 -13.67
CA ARG A 96 0.34 4.88 -14.02
C ARG A 96 0.64 4.02 -15.24
N LEU A 97 1.44 4.52 -16.18
CA LEU A 97 1.63 3.91 -17.51
C LEU A 97 2.98 3.21 -17.65
N GLU A 98 3.99 3.62 -16.89
CA GLU A 98 5.36 3.16 -17.05
C GLU A 98 5.77 2.20 -15.94
N SER A 99 6.53 1.17 -16.29
CA SER A 99 7.14 0.26 -15.33
C SER A 99 8.41 0.84 -14.67
N ASP A 100 9.11 1.75 -15.37
CA ASP A 100 10.22 2.52 -14.80
C ASP A 100 9.72 3.90 -14.35
N THR A 101 9.63 4.08 -13.05
CA THR A 101 9.10 5.30 -12.42
C THR A 101 10.16 6.36 -12.14
N GLY A 102 11.43 6.11 -12.46
CA GLY A 102 12.55 6.98 -12.06
C GLY A 102 12.47 8.42 -12.60
N ALA A 103 11.99 8.61 -13.83
CA ALA A 103 11.78 9.94 -14.41
C ALA A 103 10.65 10.70 -13.70
N ALA A 104 9.53 10.02 -13.46
CA ALA A 104 8.38 10.57 -12.76
C ALA A 104 8.73 10.97 -11.31
N GLU A 105 9.47 10.13 -10.60
CA GLU A 105 9.89 10.42 -9.23
C GLU A 105 10.79 11.65 -9.15
N LYS A 106 11.76 11.78 -10.06
CA LYS A 106 12.62 12.95 -10.13
C LYS A 106 11.81 14.24 -10.37
N LEU A 107 10.82 14.17 -11.26
CA LEU A 107 9.93 15.30 -11.53
C LEU A 107 9.08 15.66 -10.29
N LEU A 108 8.60 14.67 -9.56
CA LEU A 108 7.86 14.88 -8.30
C LEU A 108 8.75 15.48 -7.20
N GLU A 109 10.02 15.07 -7.11
CA GLU A 109 10.99 15.67 -6.16
C GLU A 109 11.25 17.15 -6.47
N GLU A 110 11.39 17.50 -7.76
CA GLU A 110 11.51 18.89 -8.21
C GLU A 110 10.27 19.70 -7.81
N VAL A 111 9.08 19.18 -8.10
CA VAL A 111 7.82 19.85 -7.74
C VAL A 111 7.66 19.98 -6.23
N LEU A 112 8.00 18.95 -5.45
CA LEU A 112 7.92 19.01 -3.98
C LEU A 112 8.81 20.12 -3.41
N ALA A 113 10.05 20.26 -3.93
CA ALA A 113 10.97 21.30 -3.52
C ALA A 113 10.46 22.71 -3.90
N GLU A 114 10.00 22.90 -5.15
CA GLU A 114 9.43 24.15 -5.65
C GLU A 114 8.19 24.57 -4.86
N ALA A 115 7.24 23.63 -4.68
CA ALA A 115 5.99 23.86 -3.97
C ALA A 115 6.21 24.19 -2.48
N SER A 116 7.12 23.46 -1.82
CA SER A 116 7.47 23.72 -0.44
C SER A 116 8.09 25.12 -0.26
N SER A 117 8.97 25.53 -1.19
CA SER A 117 9.58 26.86 -1.18
C SER A 117 8.55 27.98 -1.42
N ALA A 118 7.53 27.72 -2.23
CA ALA A 118 6.46 28.65 -2.56
C ALA A 118 5.32 28.66 -1.52
N GLY A 119 5.34 27.76 -0.53
CA GLY A 119 4.24 27.58 0.42
C GLY A 119 2.97 27.00 -0.22
N ASP A 120 3.11 26.31 -1.36
CA ASP A 120 2.03 25.67 -2.10
C ASP A 120 1.78 24.26 -1.53
N ARG A 121 0.99 24.18 -0.46
CA ARG A 121 0.72 22.96 0.29
C ARG A 121 0.03 21.89 -0.58
N THR A 122 -0.86 22.30 -1.47
CA THR A 122 -1.60 21.36 -2.35
C THR A 122 -0.67 20.65 -3.33
N SER A 123 0.17 21.39 -4.06
CA SER A 123 1.14 20.78 -4.97
C SER A 123 2.18 19.95 -4.22
N ALA A 124 2.66 20.41 -3.06
CA ALA A 124 3.59 19.66 -2.22
C ALA A 124 2.98 18.34 -1.72
N GLY A 125 1.74 18.37 -1.26
CA GLY A 125 1.01 17.18 -0.81
C GLY A 125 0.83 16.15 -1.93
N ARG A 126 0.42 16.60 -3.13
CA ARG A 126 0.27 15.72 -4.31
C ARG A 126 1.60 15.09 -4.74
N ALA A 127 2.67 15.87 -4.77
CA ALA A 127 3.99 15.36 -5.10
C ALA A 127 4.48 14.32 -4.07
N ALA A 128 4.29 14.59 -2.78
CA ALA A 128 4.63 13.65 -1.71
C ALA A 128 3.81 12.36 -1.78
N ILE A 129 2.50 12.43 -2.12
CA ILE A 129 1.67 11.24 -2.38
C ILE A 129 2.26 10.42 -3.52
N GLY A 130 2.56 11.04 -4.67
CA GLY A 130 3.13 10.35 -5.82
C GLY A 130 4.42 9.60 -5.47
N LEU A 131 5.34 10.26 -4.77
CA LEU A 131 6.59 9.67 -4.30
C LEU A 131 6.36 8.52 -3.31
N GLY A 132 5.43 8.68 -2.38
CA GLY A 132 5.09 7.65 -1.41
C GLY A 132 4.47 6.41 -2.06
N LEU A 133 3.58 6.59 -3.05
CA LEU A 133 3.01 5.48 -3.82
C LEU A 133 4.07 4.77 -4.66
N ALA A 134 4.99 5.50 -5.29
CA ALA A 134 6.11 4.93 -6.03
C ALA A 134 7.03 4.11 -5.12
N ALA A 135 7.39 4.64 -3.95
CA ALA A 135 8.20 3.93 -2.95
C ALA A 135 7.52 2.63 -2.50
N ALA A 136 6.21 2.66 -2.23
CA ALA A 136 5.44 1.49 -1.84
C ALA A 136 5.40 0.42 -2.94
N ASN A 137 5.26 0.83 -4.20
CA ASN A 137 5.26 -0.09 -5.35
C ASN A 137 6.61 -0.81 -5.53
N ARG A 138 7.71 -0.16 -5.15
CA ARG A 138 9.05 -0.79 -5.13
C ARG A 138 9.33 -1.63 -3.88
N GLY A 139 8.39 -1.72 -2.94
CA GLY A 139 8.57 -2.41 -1.67
C GLY A 139 9.38 -1.62 -0.63
N ASN A 140 9.73 -0.36 -0.88
CA ASN A 140 10.36 0.51 0.11
C ASN A 140 9.31 1.09 1.07
N HIS A 141 8.81 0.22 1.96
CA HIS A 141 7.68 0.54 2.84
C HIS A 141 8.00 1.61 3.88
N LEU A 142 9.27 1.74 4.31
CA LEU A 142 9.68 2.78 5.26
C LEU A 142 9.56 4.17 4.63
N ASP A 143 10.17 4.39 3.47
CA ASP A 143 10.08 5.64 2.72
C ASP A 143 8.63 5.94 2.30
N ALA A 144 7.86 4.90 1.93
CA ALA A 144 6.45 5.06 1.62
C ALA A 144 5.64 5.62 2.80
N VAL A 145 5.85 5.09 4.00
CA VAL A 145 5.18 5.58 5.22
C VAL A 145 5.57 7.02 5.50
N GLU A 146 6.86 7.34 5.51
CA GLU A 146 7.35 8.70 5.79
C GLU A 146 6.75 9.72 4.81
N ARG A 147 6.75 9.42 3.52
CA ARG A 147 6.23 10.33 2.48
C ARG A 147 4.71 10.45 2.51
N LEU A 148 3.98 9.35 2.71
CA LEU A 148 2.52 9.39 2.74
C LEU A 148 1.99 10.06 4.03
N GLU A 149 2.63 9.84 5.18
CA GLU A 149 2.29 10.57 6.41
C GLU A 149 2.55 12.08 6.25
N ALA A 150 3.71 12.46 5.76
CA ALA A 150 4.03 13.86 5.49
C ALA A 150 3.05 14.50 4.49
N ALA A 151 2.64 13.75 3.46
CA ALA A 151 1.66 14.22 2.49
C ALA A 151 0.30 14.56 3.14
N LEU A 152 -0.17 13.70 4.06
CA LEU A 152 -1.41 13.91 4.79
C LEU A 152 -1.33 15.07 5.81
N GLU A 153 -0.11 15.45 6.24
CA GLU A 153 0.13 16.66 7.02
C GLU A 153 0.08 17.95 6.18
N TYR A 154 0.50 17.90 4.91
CA TYR A 154 0.37 19.03 3.99
C TYR A 154 -1.09 19.39 3.73
N GLU A 155 -1.88 18.40 3.40
CA GLU A 155 -3.30 18.53 3.15
C GLU A 155 -4.00 17.23 3.53
N ARG A 156 -4.98 17.30 4.43
CA ARG A 156 -5.79 16.14 4.77
C ARG A 156 -6.68 15.77 3.58
N VAL A 157 -6.35 14.66 2.94
CA VAL A 157 -7.16 14.13 1.85
C VAL A 157 -8.16 13.13 2.43
N PRO A 158 -9.48 13.33 2.26
CA PRO A 158 -10.47 12.38 2.75
C PRO A 158 -10.32 10.98 2.14
N PRO A 159 -10.52 9.91 2.92
CA PRO A 159 -10.33 8.53 2.46
C PRO A 159 -11.29 8.12 1.32
N GLN A 160 -12.45 8.76 1.19
CA GLN A 160 -13.38 8.56 0.09
C GLN A 160 -12.85 9.08 -1.25
N LEU A 161 -12.01 10.11 -1.25
CA LEU A 161 -11.44 10.69 -2.47
C LEU A 161 -10.15 10.00 -2.92
N ARG A 162 -9.35 9.49 -1.98
CA ARG A 162 -8.05 8.86 -2.27
C ARG A 162 -7.88 7.55 -1.50
N PRO A 163 -8.74 6.56 -1.77
CA PRO A 163 -8.62 5.25 -1.12
C PRO A 163 -7.31 4.52 -1.46
N ASP A 164 -6.65 4.85 -2.57
CA ASP A 164 -5.33 4.36 -2.96
C ASP A 164 -4.25 4.75 -1.94
N VAL A 165 -4.22 5.99 -1.49
CA VAL A 165 -3.26 6.50 -0.50
C VAL A 165 -3.38 5.73 0.82
N TYR A 166 -4.58 5.64 1.37
CA TYR A 166 -4.81 4.97 2.65
C TYR A 166 -4.57 3.46 2.58
N SER A 167 -4.96 2.82 1.46
CA SER A 167 -4.70 1.40 1.27
C SER A 167 -3.20 1.10 1.18
N GLN A 168 -2.43 1.98 0.54
CA GLN A 168 -0.99 1.79 0.40
C GLN A 168 -0.27 2.07 1.71
N LEU A 169 -0.67 3.13 2.44
CA LEU A 169 -0.14 3.44 3.76
C LEU A 169 -0.39 2.29 4.75
N GLY A 170 -1.62 1.77 4.81
CA GLY A 170 -1.95 0.64 5.69
C GLY A 170 -1.22 -0.65 5.31
N ARG A 171 -1.04 -0.93 4.02
CA ARG A 171 -0.21 -2.07 3.56
C ARG A 171 1.24 -1.89 3.93
N SER A 172 1.77 -0.68 3.83
CA SER A 172 3.15 -0.39 4.22
C SER A 172 3.35 -0.54 5.73
N TYR A 173 2.39 -0.12 6.56
CA TYR A 173 2.43 -0.42 8.00
C TYR A 173 2.46 -1.93 8.29
N ALA A 174 1.59 -2.70 7.62
CA ALA A 174 1.56 -4.15 7.79
C ALA A 174 2.87 -4.80 7.37
N ALA A 175 3.46 -4.38 6.26
CA ALA A 175 4.75 -4.86 5.78
C ALA A 175 5.90 -4.59 6.77
N LEU A 176 5.85 -3.45 7.48
CA LEU A 176 6.80 -3.09 8.54
C LEU A 176 6.48 -3.78 9.89
N GLY A 177 5.50 -4.67 9.94
CA GLY A 177 5.09 -5.35 11.16
C GLY A 177 4.23 -4.51 12.11
N ALA A 178 3.77 -3.32 11.67
CA ALA A 178 2.93 -2.41 12.44
C ALA A 178 1.42 -2.65 12.16
N ALA A 179 0.98 -3.91 12.26
CA ALA A 179 -0.40 -4.31 11.96
C ALA A 179 -1.45 -3.53 12.77
N ASP A 180 -1.15 -3.21 14.04
CA ASP A 180 -2.02 -2.37 14.87
C ASP A 180 -2.18 -0.94 14.34
N ARG A 181 -1.14 -0.37 13.71
CA ARG A 181 -1.24 0.95 13.08
C ARG A 181 -2.12 0.88 11.83
N ALA A 182 -1.95 -0.18 11.03
CA ALA A 182 -2.79 -0.44 9.87
C ALA A 182 -4.27 -0.62 10.26
N ALA A 183 -4.55 -1.38 11.32
CA ALA A 183 -5.90 -1.59 11.83
C ALA A 183 -6.55 -0.27 12.27
N ARG A 184 -5.85 0.53 13.08
CA ARG A 184 -6.38 1.87 13.49
C ARG A 184 -6.63 2.79 12.31
N LEU A 185 -5.73 2.82 11.33
CA LEU A 185 -5.89 3.62 10.10
C LEU A 185 -7.18 3.22 9.36
N PHE A 186 -7.35 1.92 9.09
CA PHE A 186 -8.52 1.44 8.35
C PHE A 186 -9.83 1.55 9.13
N GLU A 187 -9.79 1.45 10.46
CA GLU A 187 -10.93 1.69 11.34
C GLU A 187 -11.41 3.15 11.25
N GLN A 188 -10.48 4.10 11.28
CA GLN A 188 -10.78 5.52 11.08
C GLN A 188 -11.33 5.79 9.68
N CYS A 189 -10.70 5.22 8.64
CA CYS A 189 -11.18 5.37 7.26
C CYS A 189 -12.60 4.80 7.09
N LEU A 190 -12.87 3.61 7.65
CA LEU A 190 -14.19 2.99 7.58
C LEU A 190 -15.26 3.84 8.28
N ALA A 191 -14.95 4.37 9.46
CA ALA A 191 -15.86 5.25 10.19
C ALA A 191 -16.15 6.53 9.40
N GLU A 192 -15.11 7.20 8.89
CA GLU A 192 -15.26 8.45 8.12
C GLU A 192 -16.05 8.24 6.81
N VAL A 193 -15.77 7.16 6.08
CA VAL A 193 -16.50 6.84 4.84
C VAL A 193 -17.96 6.49 5.15
N THR A 194 -18.22 5.76 6.23
CA THR A 194 -19.59 5.40 6.63
C THR A 194 -20.42 6.64 7.00
N GLU A 195 -19.78 7.65 7.60
CA GLU A 195 -20.43 8.92 7.96
C GLU A 195 -20.60 9.84 6.74
N ALA A 196 -19.55 10.01 5.94
CA ALA A 196 -19.52 10.96 4.83
C ALA A 196 -20.26 10.49 3.58
N THR A 197 -20.23 9.18 3.30
CA THR A 197 -20.84 8.57 2.10
C THR A 197 -21.57 7.26 2.47
N PRO A 198 -22.66 7.34 3.25
CA PRO A 198 -23.39 6.16 3.73
C PRO A 198 -23.96 5.28 2.59
N GLU A 199 -24.19 5.86 1.42
CA GLU A 199 -24.66 5.19 0.21
C GLU A 199 -23.55 4.42 -0.54
N ASP A 200 -22.26 4.75 -0.34
CA ASP A 200 -21.14 4.05 -1.00
C ASP A 200 -20.74 2.79 -0.23
N VAL A 201 -21.61 1.81 -0.26
CA VAL A 201 -21.39 0.50 0.39
C VAL A 201 -20.17 -0.22 -0.19
N THR A 202 -19.85 -0.02 -1.48
CA THR A 202 -18.67 -0.61 -2.13
C THR A 202 -17.37 -0.13 -1.49
N LEU A 203 -17.27 1.16 -1.21
CA LEU A 203 -16.11 1.73 -0.54
C LEU A 203 -16.01 1.30 0.93
N GLN A 204 -17.16 1.22 1.64
CA GLN A 204 -17.21 0.69 3.00
C GLN A 204 -16.73 -0.77 3.04
N VAL A 205 -17.18 -1.62 2.13
CA VAL A 205 -16.73 -3.01 1.98
C VAL A 205 -15.21 -3.08 1.72
N ARG A 206 -14.69 -2.18 0.91
CA ARG A 206 -13.25 -2.10 0.65
C ARG A 206 -12.46 -1.84 1.94
N TYR A 207 -12.83 -0.84 2.73
CA TYR A 207 -12.16 -0.55 3.99
C TYR A 207 -12.39 -1.61 5.07
N ALA A 208 -13.58 -2.20 5.14
CA ALA A 208 -13.84 -3.34 6.01
C ALA A 208 -12.93 -4.55 5.68
N THR A 209 -12.70 -4.80 4.38
CA THR A 209 -11.76 -5.85 3.94
C THR A 209 -10.33 -5.54 4.38
N TYR A 210 -9.85 -4.30 4.19
CA TYR A 210 -8.52 -3.90 4.62
C TYR A 210 -8.36 -3.98 6.14
N LEU A 211 -9.37 -3.53 6.89
CA LEU A 211 -9.40 -3.62 8.35
C LEU A 211 -9.34 -5.08 8.82
N SER A 212 -10.12 -5.96 8.21
CA SER A 212 -10.11 -7.39 8.53
C SER A 212 -8.73 -8.02 8.30
N TYR A 213 -8.03 -7.64 7.22
CA TYR A 213 -6.66 -8.12 6.99
C TYR A 213 -5.69 -7.59 8.04
N ALA A 214 -5.75 -6.32 8.37
CA ALA A 214 -4.88 -5.72 9.39
C ALA A 214 -5.13 -6.31 10.79
N LEU A 215 -6.40 -6.54 11.17
CA LEU A 215 -6.77 -7.21 12.42
C LEU A 215 -6.27 -8.65 12.45
N SER A 216 -6.37 -9.38 11.33
CA SER A 216 -5.85 -10.76 11.24
C SER A 216 -4.33 -10.80 11.39
N ASP A 217 -3.61 -9.83 10.80
CA ASP A 217 -2.15 -9.71 10.93
C ASP A 217 -1.74 -9.28 12.34
N ALA A 218 -2.61 -8.55 13.06
CA ALA A 218 -2.45 -8.21 14.48
C ALA A 218 -2.83 -9.36 15.44
N GLY A 219 -3.45 -10.43 14.92
CA GLY A 219 -3.92 -11.58 15.72
C GLY A 219 -5.33 -11.41 16.34
N ASP A 220 -6.03 -10.33 16.01
CA ASP A 220 -7.41 -10.07 16.48
C ASP A 220 -8.44 -10.67 15.52
N TYR A 221 -8.51 -12.01 15.51
CA TYR A 221 -9.36 -12.76 14.60
C TYR A 221 -10.85 -12.56 14.86
N VAL A 222 -11.23 -12.35 16.12
CA VAL A 222 -12.63 -12.13 16.51
C VAL A 222 -13.15 -10.85 15.86
N ARG A 223 -12.45 -9.73 16.06
CA ARG A 223 -12.84 -8.46 15.43
C ARG A 223 -12.73 -8.51 13.91
N ALA A 224 -11.75 -9.22 13.36
CA ALA A 224 -11.63 -9.40 11.91
C ALA A 224 -12.88 -10.05 11.31
N VAL A 225 -13.43 -11.10 11.96
CA VAL A 225 -14.68 -11.76 11.53
C VAL A 225 -15.88 -10.85 11.70
N ASP A 226 -16.01 -10.15 12.82
CA ASP A 226 -17.15 -9.28 13.13
C ASP A 226 -17.25 -8.14 12.11
N VAL A 227 -16.15 -7.51 11.77
CA VAL A 227 -16.09 -6.44 10.74
C VAL A 227 -16.58 -6.95 9.38
N VAL A 228 -16.17 -8.15 8.99
CA VAL A 228 -16.60 -8.72 7.70
C VAL A 228 -18.06 -9.13 7.71
N ARG A 229 -18.56 -9.73 8.81
CA ARG A 229 -19.96 -10.10 8.94
C ARG A 229 -20.89 -8.89 8.91
N ASP A 230 -20.50 -7.82 9.61
CA ASP A 230 -21.22 -6.56 9.59
C ASP A 230 -21.23 -5.93 8.18
N ALA A 231 -20.09 -5.92 7.48
CA ALA A 231 -20.01 -5.48 6.10
C ALA A 231 -20.88 -6.32 5.16
N LEU A 232 -20.91 -7.66 5.31
CA LEU A 232 -21.79 -8.55 4.55
C LEU A 232 -23.27 -8.30 4.82
N SER A 233 -23.64 -8.03 6.08
CA SER A 233 -25.02 -7.75 6.44
C SER A 233 -25.53 -6.44 5.83
N ARG A 234 -24.66 -5.43 5.76
CA ARG A 234 -24.96 -4.13 5.14
C ARG A 234 -24.92 -4.19 3.60
N ALA A 235 -24.04 -4.99 3.05
CA ALA A 235 -23.88 -5.14 1.62
C ALA A 235 -25.17 -5.62 0.90
N GLY A 236 -25.94 -6.50 1.52
CA GLY A 236 -27.19 -7.03 0.95
C GLY A 236 -27.00 -7.57 -0.49
N GLU A 237 -28.02 -7.41 -1.34
CA GLU A 237 -27.95 -7.73 -2.78
C GLU A 237 -27.46 -6.54 -3.63
N SER A 238 -27.33 -5.35 -3.04
CA SER A 238 -27.04 -4.10 -3.74
C SER A 238 -25.55 -3.90 -4.08
N VAL A 239 -24.65 -4.68 -3.46
CA VAL A 239 -23.21 -4.58 -3.68
C VAL A 239 -22.79 -5.51 -4.81
N ASP A 240 -21.86 -5.03 -5.65
CA ASP A 240 -21.31 -5.81 -6.75
C ASP A 240 -20.73 -7.15 -6.29
N GLY A 241 -20.81 -8.14 -7.17
CA GLY A 241 -20.39 -9.51 -6.85
C GLY A 241 -18.93 -9.60 -6.40
N TYR A 242 -18.07 -8.74 -6.94
CA TYR A 242 -16.64 -8.72 -6.60
C TYR A 242 -16.37 -8.24 -5.17
N SER A 243 -17.08 -7.23 -4.70
CA SER A 243 -16.99 -6.78 -3.31
C SER A 243 -17.41 -7.88 -2.33
N ARG A 244 -18.46 -8.66 -2.67
CA ARG A 244 -18.86 -9.83 -1.87
C ARG A 244 -17.81 -10.94 -1.89
N VAL A 245 -17.18 -11.19 -3.03
CA VAL A 245 -16.05 -12.14 -3.15
C VAL A 245 -14.93 -11.79 -2.19
N ARG A 246 -14.56 -10.51 -2.11
CA ARG A 246 -13.49 -10.02 -1.19
C ARG A 246 -13.84 -10.30 0.28
N LEU A 247 -15.09 -10.12 0.68
CA LEU A 247 -15.54 -10.41 2.04
C LEU A 247 -15.49 -11.91 2.33
N TYR A 248 -15.93 -12.77 1.41
CA TYR A 248 -15.81 -14.22 1.59
C TYR A 248 -14.35 -14.69 1.66
N TRP A 249 -13.46 -14.13 0.87
CA TRP A 249 -12.02 -14.41 0.97
C TRP A 249 -11.43 -13.99 2.30
N SER A 250 -11.89 -12.86 2.84
CA SER A 250 -11.46 -12.40 4.16
C SER A 250 -11.89 -13.40 5.27
N LEU A 251 -13.13 -13.88 5.22
CA LEU A 251 -13.60 -14.93 6.14
C LEU A 251 -12.83 -16.24 5.97
N ALA A 252 -12.59 -16.64 4.73
CA ALA A 252 -11.83 -17.85 4.43
C ALA A 252 -10.41 -17.78 5.01
N ARG A 253 -9.75 -16.63 4.85
CA ARG A 253 -8.41 -16.40 5.39
C ARG A 253 -8.38 -16.54 6.93
N VAL A 254 -9.29 -15.90 7.64
CA VAL A 254 -9.35 -15.98 9.09
C VAL A 254 -9.62 -17.41 9.53
N ALA A 255 -10.59 -18.09 8.92
CA ALA A 255 -10.92 -19.48 9.22
C ALA A 255 -9.71 -20.42 8.99
N ALA A 256 -8.95 -20.19 7.91
CA ALA A 256 -7.74 -20.98 7.62
C ALA A 256 -6.63 -20.76 8.66
N ILE A 257 -6.40 -19.52 9.10
CA ILE A 257 -5.43 -19.18 10.15
C ILE A 257 -5.81 -19.85 11.49
N GLU A 258 -7.10 -19.94 11.81
CA GLU A 258 -7.61 -20.58 13.00
C GLU A 258 -7.73 -22.11 12.87
N GLY A 259 -7.25 -22.72 11.78
CA GLY A 259 -7.32 -24.16 11.55
C GLY A 259 -8.72 -24.68 11.19
N ARG A 260 -9.69 -23.80 10.92
CA ARG A 260 -11.07 -24.16 10.56
C ARG A 260 -11.23 -24.35 9.05
N SER A 261 -10.48 -25.30 8.49
CA SER A 261 -10.35 -25.50 7.04
C SER A 261 -11.65 -25.76 6.33
N ALA A 262 -12.59 -26.51 6.93
CA ALA A 262 -13.91 -26.76 6.35
C ALA A 262 -14.75 -25.48 6.19
N GLU A 263 -14.67 -24.58 7.17
CA GLU A 263 -15.31 -23.26 7.09
C GLU A 263 -14.62 -22.39 6.01
N ALA A 264 -13.30 -22.38 6.00
CA ALA A 264 -12.52 -21.64 4.99
C ALA A 264 -12.90 -22.07 3.56
N LEU A 265 -12.92 -23.36 3.29
CA LEU A 265 -13.34 -23.90 1.99
C LEU A 265 -14.80 -23.57 1.64
N THR A 266 -15.68 -23.54 2.64
CA THR A 266 -17.08 -23.12 2.43
C THR A 266 -17.15 -21.67 1.96
N GLN A 267 -16.38 -20.76 2.56
CA GLN A 267 -16.37 -19.36 2.14
C GLN A 267 -15.73 -19.20 0.75
N ILE A 268 -14.66 -19.95 0.45
CA ILE A 268 -14.04 -19.94 -0.89
C ILE A 268 -15.06 -20.38 -1.95
N ARG A 269 -15.79 -21.49 -1.73
CA ARG A 269 -16.81 -21.95 -2.67
C ARG A 269 -17.91 -20.92 -2.92
N ARG A 270 -18.33 -20.17 -1.89
CA ARG A 270 -19.27 -19.04 -2.04
C ARG A 270 -18.69 -17.92 -2.91
N ALA A 271 -17.42 -17.58 -2.72
CA ALA A 271 -16.73 -16.58 -3.54
C ALA A 271 -16.63 -17.05 -5.00
N MET A 272 -16.25 -18.31 -5.22
CA MET A 272 -16.09 -18.89 -6.56
C MET A 272 -17.42 -18.93 -7.30
N ALA A 273 -18.52 -19.33 -6.65
CA ALA A 273 -19.86 -19.34 -7.26
C ALA A 273 -20.31 -17.95 -7.74
N LEU A 274 -19.89 -16.87 -7.06
CA LEU A 274 -20.14 -15.51 -7.54
C LEU A 274 -19.26 -15.14 -8.74
N LEU A 275 -18.03 -15.65 -8.80
CA LEU A 275 -17.11 -15.39 -9.90
C LEU A 275 -17.47 -16.13 -11.18
N GLU A 276 -18.03 -17.35 -11.08
CA GLU A 276 -18.49 -18.12 -12.21
C GLU A 276 -19.61 -17.39 -13.01
N VAL A 277 -20.45 -16.61 -12.31
CA VAL A 277 -21.53 -15.83 -12.96
C VAL A 277 -20.99 -14.57 -13.65
N THR A 278 -19.79 -14.11 -13.30
CA THR A 278 -19.24 -12.83 -13.78
C THR A 278 -18.16 -12.97 -14.86
N ASP A 279 -17.92 -14.18 -15.37
CA ASP A 279 -16.84 -14.49 -16.34
C ASP A 279 -15.43 -13.99 -15.93
N ASN A 280 -15.21 -13.81 -14.62
CA ASN A 280 -13.93 -13.33 -14.10
C ASN A 280 -12.96 -14.50 -13.87
N THR A 281 -12.48 -15.06 -14.98
CA THR A 281 -11.62 -16.25 -15.01
C THR A 281 -10.36 -16.12 -14.18
N LEU A 282 -9.72 -14.91 -14.16
CA LEU A 282 -8.52 -14.67 -13.39
C LEU A 282 -8.77 -14.76 -11.87
N GLN A 283 -9.83 -14.13 -11.39
CA GLN A 283 -10.18 -14.19 -9.95
C GLN A 283 -10.65 -15.60 -9.57
N LEU A 284 -11.30 -16.30 -10.47
CA LEU A 284 -11.68 -17.69 -10.27
C LEU A 284 -10.44 -18.59 -10.15
N ALA A 285 -9.43 -18.40 -11.00
CA ALA A 285 -8.16 -19.10 -10.89
C ALA A 285 -7.48 -18.87 -9.53
N ARG A 286 -7.46 -17.63 -9.05
CA ARG A 286 -6.96 -17.29 -7.71
C ARG A 286 -7.73 -17.98 -6.59
N GLY A 287 -9.06 -18.12 -6.74
CA GLY A 287 -9.90 -18.90 -5.84
C GLY A 287 -9.48 -20.37 -5.76
N TYR A 288 -9.22 -20.99 -6.90
CA TYR A 288 -8.71 -22.36 -6.98
C TYR A 288 -7.33 -22.50 -6.36
N LEU A 289 -6.39 -21.55 -6.59
CA LEU A 289 -5.08 -21.54 -5.93
C LEU A 289 -5.18 -21.44 -4.41
N LEU A 290 -6.09 -20.61 -3.90
CA LEU A 290 -6.32 -20.48 -2.47
C LEU A 290 -6.94 -21.76 -1.88
N SER A 291 -7.91 -22.37 -2.58
CA SER A 291 -8.49 -23.66 -2.21
C SER A 291 -7.42 -24.75 -2.14
N ALA A 292 -6.60 -24.87 -3.17
CA ALA A 292 -5.49 -25.83 -3.22
C ALA A 292 -4.52 -25.65 -2.03
N GLY A 293 -4.24 -24.39 -1.65
CA GLY A 293 -3.40 -24.10 -0.49
C GLY A 293 -3.96 -24.66 0.82
N ILE A 294 -5.28 -24.55 1.03
CA ILE A 294 -5.96 -25.08 2.22
C ILE A 294 -6.08 -26.61 2.17
N GLU A 295 -6.44 -27.18 1.01
CA GLU A 295 -6.52 -28.63 0.83
C GLU A 295 -5.15 -29.29 1.08
N SER A 296 -4.06 -28.65 0.62
CA SER A 296 -2.70 -29.15 0.83
C SER A 296 -2.28 -29.16 2.30
N GLN A 297 -2.75 -28.19 3.10
CA GLN A 297 -2.50 -28.17 4.55
C GLN A 297 -3.21 -29.30 5.28
N GLU A 298 -4.34 -29.76 4.77
CA GLU A 298 -5.11 -30.88 5.28
C GLU A 298 -4.62 -32.25 4.73
N GLY A 299 -3.58 -32.27 3.92
CA GLY A 299 -3.05 -33.48 3.30
C GLY A 299 -3.96 -34.10 2.23
N ARG A 300 -4.92 -33.34 1.70
CA ARG A 300 -5.86 -33.83 0.66
C ARG A 300 -5.23 -33.65 -0.71
N LEU A 301 -4.43 -34.66 -1.12
CA LEU A 301 -3.58 -34.58 -2.30
C LEU A 301 -4.39 -34.56 -3.61
N ASP A 302 -5.42 -35.39 -3.72
CA ASP A 302 -6.22 -35.49 -4.95
C ASP A 302 -6.99 -34.20 -5.21
N GLU A 303 -7.61 -33.64 -4.18
CA GLU A 303 -8.32 -32.35 -4.25
C GLU A 303 -7.32 -31.22 -4.57
N THR A 304 -6.16 -31.21 -3.94
CA THR A 304 -5.10 -30.22 -4.23
C THR A 304 -4.69 -30.27 -5.70
N ARG A 305 -4.47 -31.48 -6.24
CA ARG A 305 -4.10 -31.69 -7.64
C ARG A 305 -5.17 -31.16 -8.59
N GLU A 306 -6.44 -31.55 -8.36
CA GLU A 306 -7.57 -31.09 -9.16
C GLU A 306 -7.71 -29.56 -9.18
N GLN A 307 -7.60 -28.91 -8.00
CA GLN A 307 -7.68 -27.46 -7.90
C GLN A 307 -6.54 -26.76 -8.66
N LEU A 308 -5.31 -27.26 -8.58
CA LEU A 308 -4.17 -26.70 -9.30
C LEU A 308 -4.29 -26.87 -10.81
N GLU A 309 -4.81 -28.01 -11.30
CA GLU A 309 -5.06 -28.25 -12.73
C GLU A 309 -6.13 -27.30 -13.29
N ILE A 310 -7.19 -27.06 -12.51
CA ILE A 310 -8.24 -26.09 -12.89
C ILE A 310 -7.66 -24.69 -12.94
N ALA A 311 -6.89 -24.29 -11.91
CA ALA A 311 -6.25 -22.97 -11.86
C ALA A 311 -5.32 -22.77 -13.07
N GLU A 312 -4.51 -23.77 -13.43
CA GLU A 312 -3.59 -23.70 -14.57
C GLU A 312 -4.35 -23.48 -15.90
N ARG A 313 -5.44 -24.19 -16.10
CA ARG A 313 -6.29 -23.99 -17.28
C ARG A 313 -6.92 -22.62 -17.35
N LEU A 314 -7.38 -22.09 -16.23
CA LEU A 314 -8.03 -20.78 -16.15
C LEU A 314 -7.03 -19.62 -16.34
N LEU A 315 -5.80 -19.78 -15.89
CA LEU A 315 -4.72 -18.80 -16.10
C LEU A 315 -4.33 -18.69 -17.58
N GLY A 316 -4.50 -19.74 -18.36
CA GLY A 316 -4.25 -19.73 -19.81
C GLY A 316 -2.76 -19.67 -20.17
N THR A 317 -2.46 -19.12 -21.37
CA THR A 317 -1.12 -19.18 -21.98
C THR A 317 -0.20 -17.99 -21.65
N ALA A 318 -0.75 -16.90 -21.09
CA ALA A 318 0.00 -15.69 -20.75
C ALA A 318 -0.46 -15.12 -19.39
N PRO A 319 -0.28 -15.88 -18.30
CA PRO A 319 -0.66 -15.45 -16.97
C PRO A 319 0.25 -14.33 -16.46
N ASP A 320 -0.26 -13.54 -15.51
CA ASP A 320 0.55 -12.62 -14.72
C ASP A 320 1.65 -13.39 -13.97
N PRO A 321 2.89 -12.86 -13.89
CA PRO A 321 3.99 -13.53 -13.21
C PRO A 321 3.69 -13.92 -11.76
N GLY A 322 2.95 -13.08 -11.03
CA GLY A 322 2.54 -13.37 -9.64
C GLY A 322 1.63 -14.58 -9.55
N ASP A 323 0.61 -14.68 -10.42
CA ASP A 323 -0.32 -15.81 -10.45
C ASP A 323 0.35 -17.10 -10.89
N LEU A 324 1.23 -17.04 -11.91
CA LEU A 324 2.01 -18.19 -12.36
C LEU A 324 2.97 -18.65 -11.27
N GLY A 325 3.64 -17.72 -10.59
CA GLY A 325 4.51 -18.03 -9.45
C GLY A 325 3.75 -18.75 -8.34
N MET A 326 2.55 -18.27 -7.98
CA MET A 326 1.70 -18.92 -6.99
C MET A 326 1.25 -20.33 -7.41
N LEU A 327 0.94 -20.53 -8.69
CA LEU A 327 0.66 -21.88 -9.24
C LEU A 327 1.87 -22.81 -9.05
N ARG A 328 3.08 -22.37 -9.42
CA ARG A 328 4.31 -23.16 -9.26
C ARG A 328 4.62 -23.48 -7.79
N ILE A 329 4.37 -22.52 -6.88
CA ILE A 329 4.47 -22.76 -5.42
C ILE A 329 3.49 -23.85 -4.98
N GLY A 330 2.23 -23.81 -5.43
CA GLY A 330 1.24 -24.84 -5.16
C GLY A 330 1.66 -26.21 -5.65
N GLN A 331 2.15 -26.30 -6.88
CA GLN A 331 2.66 -27.54 -7.48
C GLN A 331 3.90 -28.09 -6.73
N SER A 332 4.81 -27.21 -6.27
CA SER A 332 5.93 -27.60 -5.42
C SER A 332 5.50 -28.19 -4.07
N ARG A 333 4.49 -27.57 -3.45
CA ARG A 333 3.92 -28.08 -2.19
C ARG A 333 3.26 -29.45 -2.38
N LEU A 334 2.50 -29.62 -3.44
CA LEU A 334 1.90 -30.92 -3.79
C LEU A 334 2.98 -31.99 -3.99
N ALA A 335 4.02 -31.70 -4.77
CA ALA A 335 5.15 -32.63 -4.98
C ALA A 335 5.85 -32.96 -3.65
N SER A 336 5.98 -31.98 -2.74
CA SER A 336 6.55 -32.23 -1.41
C SER A 336 5.68 -33.18 -0.57
N LEU A 337 4.36 -33.07 -0.67
CA LEU A 337 3.42 -33.98 0.02
C LEU A 337 3.39 -35.37 -0.60
N ASP A 338 3.57 -35.48 -1.92
CA ASP A 338 3.73 -36.75 -2.65
C ASP A 338 5.09 -37.42 -2.36
N GLY A 339 6.01 -36.74 -1.63
CA GLY A 339 7.36 -37.24 -1.35
C GLY A 339 8.35 -37.08 -2.50
N ASP A 340 7.98 -36.39 -3.59
CA ASP A 340 8.87 -36.13 -4.75
C ASP A 340 9.67 -34.85 -4.52
N GLY A 341 10.82 -34.98 -3.86
CA GLY A 341 11.71 -33.87 -3.57
C GLY A 341 12.33 -33.24 -4.83
N ASP A 342 12.53 -34.00 -5.91
CA ASP A 342 13.09 -33.48 -7.16
C ASP A 342 12.09 -32.56 -7.86
N ALA A 343 10.86 -33.01 -8.05
CA ALA A 343 9.80 -32.20 -8.62
C ALA A 343 9.49 -30.97 -7.74
N ALA A 344 9.50 -31.13 -6.41
CA ALA A 344 9.28 -30.02 -5.47
C ALA A 344 10.32 -28.92 -5.66
N VAL A 345 11.61 -29.28 -5.74
CA VAL A 345 12.71 -28.33 -5.93
C VAL A 345 12.63 -27.66 -7.31
N GLU A 346 12.33 -28.42 -8.37
CA GLU A 346 12.18 -27.89 -9.73
C GLU A 346 11.09 -26.82 -9.78
N ARG A 347 9.87 -27.14 -9.31
CA ARG A 347 8.73 -26.21 -9.32
C ARG A 347 8.97 -24.97 -8.48
N ALA A 348 9.63 -25.11 -7.32
CA ALA A 348 9.96 -23.96 -6.48
C ALA A 348 11.01 -23.04 -7.14
N ARG A 349 11.99 -23.60 -7.85
CA ARG A 349 12.97 -22.80 -8.62
C ARG A 349 12.32 -22.07 -9.80
N ASP A 350 11.40 -22.73 -10.50
CA ASP A 350 10.58 -22.09 -11.53
C ASP A 350 9.81 -20.90 -10.95
N ALA A 351 9.18 -21.08 -9.79
CA ALA A 351 8.48 -19.97 -9.12
C ALA A 351 9.42 -18.80 -8.83
N LEU A 352 10.61 -19.05 -8.28
CA LEU A 352 11.61 -18.02 -7.99
C LEU A 352 12.07 -17.28 -9.26
N ALA A 353 12.27 -18.00 -10.36
CA ALA A 353 12.68 -17.42 -11.63
C ALA A 353 11.57 -16.53 -12.25
N ILE A 354 10.30 -16.94 -12.10
CA ILE A 354 9.14 -16.21 -12.63
C ILE A 354 8.86 -14.95 -11.83
N LEU A 355 8.91 -15.04 -10.49
CA LEU A 355 8.51 -13.94 -9.60
C LEU A 355 9.46 -12.75 -9.65
N GLY A 356 10.76 -12.96 -9.85
CA GLY A 356 11.74 -11.88 -9.82
C GLY A 356 11.71 -11.07 -8.52
N ASP A 357 12.36 -9.91 -8.48
CA ASP A 357 12.50 -9.11 -7.26
C ASP A 357 11.23 -8.30 -6.88
N LEU A 358 10.24 -8.22 -7.77
CA LEU A 358 9.05 -7.39 -7.58
C LEU A 358 7.98 -8.03 -6.69
N HIS A 359 8.06 -9.33 -6.42
CA HIS A 359 7.02 -10.10 -5.71
C HIS A 359 7.52 -10.63 -4.36
N GLY A 360 7.97 -9.74 -3.48
CA GLY A 360 8.69 -10.08 -2.27
C GLY A 360 8.00 -11.07 -1.31
N ALA A 361 6.67 -10.94 -1.11
CA ALA A 361 5.91 -11.85 -0.27
C ALA A 361 5.79 -13.25 -0.90
N GLU A 362 5.56 -13.31 -2.20
CA GLU A 362 5.49 -14.55 -2.99
C GLU A 362 6.87 -15.21 -3.09
N LEU A 363 7.95 -14.42 -3.22
CA LEU A 363 9.33 -14.94 -3.12
C LEU A 363 9.59 -15.63 -1.78
N GLY A 364 9.09 -15.08 -0.67
CA GLY A 364 9.17 -15.72 0.64
C GLY A 364 8.48 -17.07 0.67
N GLN A 365 7.30 -17.20 0.04
CA GLN A 365 6.57 -18.46 -0.09
C GLN A 365 7.29 -19.45 -1.00
N ALA A 366 7.88 -18.99 -2.12
CA ALA A 366 8.65 -19.82 -3.02
C ALA A 366 9.94 -20.36 -2.36
N CYS A 367 10.64 -19.53 -1.58
CA CYS A 367 11.77 -19.96 -0.76
C CYS A 367 11.33 -21.03 0.26
N TRP A 368 10.18 -20.84 0.91
CA TRP A 368 9.65 -21.83 1.86
C TRP A 368 9.35 -23.17 1.17
N ALA A 369 8.70 -23.16 0.00
CA ALA A 369 8.46 -24.36 -0.79
C ALA A 369 9.77 -25.04 -1.23
N LEU A 370 10.75 -24.26 -1.67
CA LEU A 370 12.08 -24.77 -2.03
C LEU A 370 12.78 -25.42 -0.82
N ALA A 371 12.71 -24.82 0.35
CA ALA A 371 13.32 -25.35 1.56
C ALA A 371 12.74 -26.72 1.95
N ARG A 372 11.41 -26.90 1.82
CA ARG A 372 10.76 -28.20 2.02
C ARG A 372 11.25 -29.25 1.03
N GLY A 373 11.33 -28.92 -0.26
CA GLY A 373 11.85 -29.82 -1.29
C GLY A 373 13.31 -30.23 -1.05
N LEU A 374 14.17 -29.27 -0.66
CA LEU A 374 15.57 -29.55 -0.30
C LEU A 374 15.68 -30.43 0.93
N ALA A 375 14.86 -30.23 1.95
CA ALA A 375 14.81 -31.07 3.14
C ALA A 375 14.44 -32.53 2.79
N LEU A 376 13.44 -32.72 1.93
CA LEU A 376 13.06 -34.06 1.43
C LEU A 376 14.20 -34.76 0.67
N LYS A 377 15.01 -34.02 -0.08
CA LYS A 377 16.19 -34.54 -0.77
C LYS A 377 17.36 -34.85 0.17
N GLY A 378 17.27 -34.47 1.44
CA GLY A 378 18.34 -34.61 2.42
C GLY A 378 19.43 -33.54 2.34
N ASP A 379 19.25 -32.48 1.54
CA ASP A 379 20.17 -31.35 1.49
C ASP A 379 19.86 -30.38 2.64
N VAL A 380 20.18 -30.83 3.86
CA VAL A 380 19.85 -30.12 5.09
C VAL A 380 20.48 -28.73 5.15
N SER A 381 21.73 -28.58 4.67
CA SER A 381 22.42 -27.29 4.72
C SER A 381 21.72 -26.25 3.85
N ALA A 382 21.44 -26.58 2.59
CA ALA A 382 20.73 -25.71 1.67
C ALA A 382 19.28 -25.43 2.14
N ALA A 383 18.61 -26.44 2.74
CA ALA A 383 17.27 -26.27 3.31
C ALA A 383 17.28 -25.23 4.44
N VAL A 384 18.20 -25.31 5.39
CA VAL A 384 18.35 -24.38 6.53
C VAL A 384 18.56 -22.94 6.05
N ASP A 385 19.48 -22.73 5.10
CA ASP A 385 19.75 -21.39 4.55
C ASP A 385 18.53 -20.83 3.79
N THR A 386 17.82 -21.71 3.08
CA THR A 386 16.62 -21.32 2.31
C THR A 386 15.45 -21.02 3.25
N TYR A 387 15.26 -21.79 4.35
CA TYR A 387 14.27 -21.46 5.37
C TYR A 387 14.53 -20.11 6.02
N ARG A 388 15.79 -19.80 6.37
CA ARG A 388 16.16 -18.49 6.93
C ARG A 388 15.72 -17.38 5.98
N ARG A 389 16.09 -17.48 4.70
CA ARG A 389 15.70 -16.52 3.68
C ARG A 389 14.17 -16.40 3.54
N ALA A 390 13.44 -17.51 3.57
CA ALA A 390 11.98 -17.52 3.51
C ALA A 390 11.36 -16.75 4.69
N VAL A 391 11.80 -17.04 5.92
CA VAL A 391 11.30 -16.40 7.14
C VAL A 391 11.59 -14.90 7.12
N ASP A 392 12.77 -14.48 6.68
CA ASP A 392 13.15 -13.08 6.61
C ASP A 392 12.29 -12.33 5.56
N LEU A 393 12.13 -12.86 4.36
CA LEU A 393 11.28 -12.29 3.32
C LEU A 393 9.81 -12.19 3.77
N LEU A 394 9.25 -13.28 4.32
CA LEU A 394 7.87 -13.28 4.79
C LEU A 394 7.65 -12.29 5.93
N THR A 395 8.63 -12.12 6.83
CA THR A 395 8.57 -11.15 7.93
C THR A 395 8.61 -9.72 7.41
N VAL A 396 9.55 -9.41 6.52
CA VAL A 396 9.71 -8.06 5.93
C VAL A 396 8.45 -7.64 5.16
N HIS A 397 7.80 -8.60 4.49
CA HIS A 397 6.58 -8.33 3.71
C HIS A 397 5.28 -8.53 4.50
N GLY A 398 5.33 -8.55 5.85
CA GLY A 398 4.15 -8.57 6.73
C GLY A 398 3.36 -9.89 6.71
N ARG A 399 3.94 -10.98 6.18
CA ARG A 399 3.32 -12.31 6.18
C ARG A 399 3.64 -13.08 7.47
N ARG A 400 3.34 -12.47 8.62
CA ARG A 400 3.74 -12.96 9.95
C ARG A 400 3.34 -14.41 10.19
N TYR A 401 2.10 -14.78 9.95
CA TYR A 401 1.61 -16.16 10.12
C TYR A 401 2.39 -17.16 9.25
N ASN A 402 2.60 -16.85 7.96
CA ASN A 402 3.38 -17.70 7.06
C ASN A 402 4.85 -17.80 7.49
N ALA A 403 5.44 -16.70 7.98
CA ALA A 403 6.79 -16.71 8.55
C ALA A 403 6.87 -17.60 9.80
N GLY A 404 5.83 -17.61 10.63
CA GLY A 404 5.69 -18.49 11.79
C GLY A 404 5.65 -19.97 11.38
N LEU A 405 4.83 -20.33 10.39
CA LEU A 405 4.76 -21.70 9.86
C LEU A 405 6.09 -22.15 9.22
N ALA A 406 6.74 -21.29 8.44
CA ALA A 406 8.06 -21.58 7.87
C ALA A 406 9.12 -21.75 8.96
N SER A 407 9.05 -20.98 10.05
CA SER A 407 9.93 -21.14 11.22
C SER A 407 9.67 -22.46 11.94
N LEU A 408 8.41 -22.90 12.04
CA LEU A 408 8.05 -24.18 12.62
C LEU A 408 8.64 -25.35 11.82
N ASP A 409 8.48 -25.35 10.49
CA ASP A 409 9.08 -26.34 9.59
C ASP A 409 10.60 -26.39 9.75
N TRP A 410 11.24 -25.24 9.79
CA TRP A 410 12.67 -25.09 10.00
C TRP A 410 13.11 -25.69 11.33
N ALA A 411 12.42 -25.34 12.43
CA ALA A 411 12.71 -25.90 13.74
C ALA A 411 12.53 -27.43 13.79
N ASN A 412 11.49 -27.96 13.14
CA ASN A 412 11.25 -29.40 13.03
C ASN A 412 12.37 -30.11 12.26
N LEU A 413 12.84 -29.55 11.15
CA LEU A 413 13.99 -30.08 10.41
C LEU A 413 15.24 -30.17 11.31
N LEU A 414 15.55 -29.09 12.07
CA LEU A 414 16.71 -29.09 12.97
C LEU A 414 16.58 -30.12 14.08
N LYS A 415 15.39 -30.29 14.68
CA LYS A 415 15.12 -31.34 15.68
C LYS A 415 15.36 -32.74 15.10
N GLN A 416 14.88 -33.02 13.89
CA GLN A 416 15.12 -34.30 13.22
C GLN A 416 16.61 -34.58 12.98
N GLN A 417 17.43 -33.54 12.90
CA GLN A 417 18.88 -33.64 12.78
C GLN A 417 19.62 -33.66 14.14
N GLY A 418 18.91 -33.69 15.28
CA GLY A 418 19.49 -33.65 16.61
C GLY A 418 20.08 -32.28 17.00
N ARG A 419 19.69 -31.17 16.30
CA ARG A 419 20.18 -29.79 16.53
C ARG A 419 19.17 -29.02 17.38
N GLU A 420 18.83 -29.54 18.57
CA GLU A 420 17.77 -29.00 19.42
C GLU A 420 18.07 -27.57 19.90
N ASP A 421 19.33 -27.29 20.28
CA ASP A 421 19.78 -25.98 20.74
C ASP A 421 19.55 -24.87 19.68
N GLU A 422 19.67 -25.21 18.40
CA GLU A 422 19.41 -24.29 17.31
C GLU A 422 17.93 -24.20 16.96
N ALA A 423 17.15 -25.24 17.18
CA ALA A 423 15.72 -25.30 16.92
C ALA A 423 14.91 -24.45 17.93
N GLU A 424 15.32 -24.41 19.20
CA GLU A 424 14.56 -23.76 20.26
C GLU A 424 14.31 -22.24 20.01
N PRO A 425 15.31 -21.41 19.67
CA PRO A 425 15.07 -19.99 19.41
C PRO A 425 14.18 -19.77 18.18
N ILE A 426 14.26 -20.64 17.16
CA ILE A 426 13.43 -20.57 15.95
C ILE A 426 11.98 -20.94 16.29
N LEU A 427 11.78 -21.96 17.10
CA LEU A 427 10.44 -22.35 17.57
C LEU A 427 9.79 -21.24 18.41
N ARG A 428 10.56 -20.57 19.27
CA ARG A 428 10.09 -19.43 20.05
C ARG A 428 9.66 -18.28 19.12
N ARG A 429 10.47 -17.99 18.07
CA ARG A 429 10.10 -17.02 17.04
C ARG A 429 8.81 -17.41 16.31
N ALA A 430 8.56 -18.69 16.04
CA ALA A 430 7.31 -19.14 15.41
C ALA A 430 6.09 -18.78 16.27
N TYR A 431 6.15 -18.99 17.58
CA TYR A 431 5.08 -18.59 18.51
C TYR A 431 4.88 -17.08 18.58
N ASP A 432 5.96 -16.29 18.60
CA ASP A 432 5.91 -14.83 18.58
C ASP A 432 5.27 -14.28 17.26
N LEU A 433 5.33 -15.07 16.20
CA LEU A 433 4.72 -14.75 14.90
C LEU A 433 3.26 -15.22 14.77
N GLY A 434 2.69 -15.83 15.82
CA GLY A 434 1.26 -16.16 15.89
C GLY A 434 0.91 -17.63 15.59
N VAL A 435 1.89 -18.53 15.52
CA VAL A 435 1.62 -19.99 15.45
C VAL A 435 1.19 -20.48 16.82
N THR A 436 0.10 -21.26 16.90
CA THR A 436 -0.40 -21.85 18.15
C THR A 436 0.16 -23.25 18.37
N ALA A 437 0.09 -23.74 19.61
CA ALA A 437 0.49 -25.11 19.94
C ALA A 437 -0.37 -26.16 19.20
N GLU A 438 -1.63 -25.84 18.90
CA GLU A 438 -2.54 -26.71 18.15
C GLU A 438 -2.11 -26.82 16.66
N THR A 439 -1.71 -25.70 16.05
CA THR A 439 -1.16 -25.69 14.68
C THR A 439 0.17 -26.46 14.62
N ALA A 440 0.98 -26.40 15.68
CA ALA A 440 2.24 -27.12 15.77
C ALA A 440 2.06 -28.65 15.84
N SER A 441 0.96 -29.14 16.43
CA SER A 441 0.67 -30.57 16.54
C SER A 441 0.05 -31.18 15.29
N SER A 442 -0.59 -30.38 14.41
CA SER A 442 -1.18 -30.86 13.15
C SER A 442 -0.15 -31.01 12.00
N THR A 443 1.04 -30.44 12.16
CA THR A 443 2.13 -30.46 11.17
C THR A 443 3.26 -31.45 11.51
N SER A 444 3.12 -32.20 12.62
CA SER A 444 4.06 -33.25 13.04
C SER A 444 3.59 -34.62 12.57
#